data_fd94491832223f5e885ce31d81bb14e6
#
_entry.id   fd94491832223f5e885ce31d81bb14e6
#
_cell.length_a   1.000
_cell.length_b   1.000
_cell.length_c   1.000
_cell.angle_alpha   90.00
_cell.angle_beta   90.00
_cell.angle_gamma   90.00
#
_symmetry.space_group_name_H-M   'P 1'
#
loop_
_entity.id
_entity.type
_entity.pdbx_description
1 polymer ?
#
loop_
_entity_poly.entity_id
_entity_poly.type
_entity_poly.pdbx_seq_one_letter_code
_entity_poly.pdbx_strand_id
1 'polypeptide(L)'
;ASWFSPPSVLREFVDRTYELAKHTNQKELLPLHWSVIVSSYPFWFNVARQSGRLLALQDQITQAQIVIRLKEQYGDRETISRNTRYALRSFVAWGVLKDSDVKGSYQKGDVHTITDIDLVLNIFEAALHATNTGKLPLKLLMNHPALFPFNISSFSVGEIIAKLPESLSLQQFSSADDILMLKG
;
A
#
# COMPACT_ATOMS: atom_id res chain seq x y z
N ALA A 1 -5.96 -9.38 13.47
CA ALA A 1 -4.83 -9.12 14.38
C ALA A 1 -4.31 -7.71 14.22
N SER A 2 -3.91 -7.26 13.02
CA SER A 2 -3.31 -5.93 12.79
C SER A 2 -4.17 -4.74 13.23
N TRP A 3 -5.49 -4.83 13.14
CA TRP A 3 -6.41 -3.78 13.61
C TRP A 3 -6.51 -3.68 15.14
N PHE A 4 -6.43 -4.80 15.85
CA PHE A 4 -6.67 -4.86 17.30
C PHE A 4 -5.39 -5.04 18.13
N SER A 5 -4.34 -5.53 17.49
CA SER A 5 -3.03 -5.78 18.12
C SER A 5 -1.91 -5.42 17.14
N PRO A 6 -1.81 -4.15 16.75
CA PRO A 6 -0.73 -3.70 15.88
C PRO A 6 0.62 -3.74 16.63
N PRO A 7 1.75 -3.76 15.89
CA PRO A 7 3.05 -3.46 16.47
C PRO A 7 3.00 -2.13 17.24
N SER A 8 3.73 -2.03 18.35
CA SER A 8 3.68 -0.85 19.24
C SER A 8 3.98 0.45 18.50
N VAL A 9 4.93 0.43 17.57
CA VAL A 9 5.32 1.58 16.74
C VAL A 9 4.23 2.04 15.76
N LEU A 10 3.23 1.19 15.46
CA LEU A 10 2.14 1.50 14.56
C LEU A 10 0.82 1.78 15.30
N ARG A 11 0.80 1.69 16.62
CA ARG A 11 -0.45 1.81 17.40
C ARG A 11 -1.19 3.12 17.11
N GLU A 12 -0.50 4.23 17.21
CA GLU A 12 -1.08 5.55 16.96
C GLU A 12 -1.61 5.70 15.53
N PHE A 13 -0.85 5.22 14.53
CA PHE A 13 -1.29 5.19 13.14
C PHE A 13 -2.56 4.34 12.96
N VAL A 14 -2.59 3.13 13.53
CA VAL A 14 -3.74 2.22 13.42
C VAL A 14 -4.96 2.79 14.14
N ASP A 15 -4.79 3.40 15.32
CA ASP A 15 -5.87 4.02 16.07
C ASP A 15 -6.49 5.19 15.28
N ARG A 16 -5.67 6.07 14.67
CA ARG A 16 -6.16 7.14 13.77
C ARG A 16 -6.86 6.57 12.54
N THR A 17 -6.30 5.53 11.94
CA THR A 17 -6.92 4.86 10.79
C THR A 17 -8.27 4.25 11.16
N TYR A 18 -8.41 3.71 12.36
CA TYR A 18 -9.67 3.17 12.87
C TYR A 18 -10.71 4.28 13.09
N GLU A 19 -10.32 5.42 13.66
CA GLU A 19 -11.22 6.57 13.79
C GLU A 19 -11.68 7.08 12.41
N LEU A 20 -10.78 7.19 11.46
CA LEU A 20 -11.12 7.56 10.08
C LEU A 20 -12.12 6.57 9.46
N ALA A 21 -11.93 5.27 9.70
CA ALA A 21 -12.81 4.22 9.17
C ALA A 21 -14.26 4.32 9.70
N LYS A 22 -14.48 4.82 10.92
CA LYS A 22 -15.83 5.01 11.48
C LYS A 22 -16.66 6.03 10.71
N HIS A 23 -16.00 6.99 10.06
CA HIS A 23 -16.63 8.09 9.33
C HIS A 23 -16.56 7.91 7.80
N THR A 24 -15.87 6.87 7.34
CA THR A 24 -15.68 6.58 5.92
C THR A 24 -16.82 5.69 5.41
N ASN A 25 -17.29 5.97 4.17
CA ASN A 25 -18.31 5.15 3.52
C ASN A 25 -17.79 3.71 3.35
N GLN A 26 -18.66 2.73 3.55
CA GLN A 26 -18.31 1.31 3.45
C GLN A 26 -17.63 0.95 2.11
N LYS A 27 -17.99 1.61 1.01
CA LYS A 27 -17.38 1.40 -0.31
C LYS A 27 -15.93 1.91 -0.41
N GLU A 28 -15.53 2.79 0.50
CA GLU A 28 -14.22 3.44 0.55
C GLU A 28 -13.33 2.92 1.69
N LEU A 29 -13.73 1.83 2.35
CA LEU A 29 -12.95 1.23 3.46
C LEU A 29 -11.71 0.46 2.98
N LEU A 30 -11.67 0.03 1.72
CA LEU A 30 -10.56 -0.76 1.22
C LEU A 30 -9.19 -0.06 1.34
N PRO A 31 -9.02 1.24 1.03
CA PRO A 31 -7.76 1.95 1.24
C PRO A 31 -7.28 1.90 2.70
N LEU A 32 -8.19 2.06 3.67
CA LEU A 32 -7.85 2.01 5.10
C LEU A 32 -7.46 0.59 5.54
N HIS A 33 -8.20 -0.41 5.08
CA HIS A 33 -7.83 -1.81 5.35
C HIS A 33 -6.47 -2.15 4.74
N TRP A 34 -6.23 -1.71 3.50
CA TRP A 34 -4.94 -1.86 2.82
C TRP A 34 -3.81 -1.19 3.61
N SER A 35 -4.03 0.04 4.08
CA SER A 35 -3.07 0.80 4.88
C SER A 35 -2.62 0.04 6.13
N VAL A 36 -3.55 -0.50 6.90
CA VAL A 36 -3.23 -1.27 8.12
C VAL A 36 -2.47 -2.56 7.78
N ILE A 37 -2.85 -3.25 6.71
CA ILE A 37 -2.19 -4.51 6.33
C ILE A 37 -0.77 -4.26 5.83
N VAL A 38 -0.56 -3.30 4.92
CA VAL A 38 0.76 -3.08 4.32
C VAL A 38 1.75 -2.46 5.31
N SER A 39 1.29 -1.63 6.24
CA SER A 39 2.14 -1.09 7.30
C SER A 39 2.52 -2.14 8.36
N SER A 40 1.57 -3.02 8.72
CA SER A 40 1.77 -4.03 9.77
C SER A 40 2.54 -5.27 9.29
N TYR A 41 2.50 -5.56 8.00
CA TYR A 41 3.11 -6.76 7.43
C TYR A 41 4.02 -6.43 6.24
N PRO A 42 5.32 -6.19 6.46
CA PRO A 42 6.27 -5.84 5.39
C PRO A 42 6.30 -6.87 4.25
N PHE A 43 6.06 -8.14 4.55
CA PHE A 43 5.96 -9.17 3.51
C PHE A 43 4.79 -8.91 2.56
N TRP A 44 3.61 -8.54 3.09
CA TRP A 44 2.44 -8.22 2.28
C TRP A 44 2.65 -6.97 1.43
N PHE A 45 3.28 -5.94 1.99
CA PHE A 45 3.71 -4.77 1.24
C PHE A 45 4.59 -5.15 0.05
N ASN A 46 5.55 -6.07 0.25
CA ASN A 46 6.42 -6.52 -0.83
C ASN A 46 5.69 -7.39 -1.86
N VAL A 47 4.74 -8.23 -1.45
CA VAL A 47 3.85 -8.94 -2.41
C VAL A 47 3.07 -7.93 -3.24
N ALA A 48 2.45 -6.93 -2.62
CA ALA A 48 1.72 -5.87 -3.32
C ALA A 48 2.62 -5.11 -4.29
N ARG A 49 3.83 -4.72 -3.85
CA ARG A 49 4.81 -4.01 -4.67
C ARG A 49 5.25 -4.80 -5.90
N GLN A 50 5.51 -6.09 -5.75
CA GLN A 50 5.90 -6.94 -6.90
C GLN A 50 4.71 -7.17 -7.84
N SER A 51 3.51 -7.34 -7.30
CA SER A 51 2.27 -7.44 -8.10
C SER A 51 2.06 -6.18 -8.94
N GLY A 52 2.13 -5.00 -8.33
CA GLY A 52 1.95 -3.74 -9.02
C GLY A 52 3.02 -3.47 -10.08
N ARG A 53 4.29 -3.80 -9.80
CA ARG A 53 5.37 -3.69 -10.79
C ARG A 53 5.13 -4.56 -12.02
N LEU A 54 4.68 -5.79 -11.82
CA LEU A 54 4.39 -6.71 -12.91
C LEU A 54 3.16 -6.27 -13.70
N LEU A 55 2.07 -5.87 -13.00
CA LEU A 55 0.83 -5.42 -13.63
C LEU A 55 0.96 -4.07 -14.36
N ALA A 56 2.01 -3.31 -14.11
CA ALA A 56 2.34 -2.13 -14.89
C ALA A 56 2.98 -2.46 -16.25
N LEU A 57 3.50 -3.69 -16.43
CA LEU A 57 4.20 -4.14 -17.62
C LEU A 57 3.44 -5.19 -18.44
N GLN A 58 2.48 -5.88 -17.80
CA GLN A 58 1.75 -7.00 -18.42
C GLN A 58 0.36 -7.13 -17.82
N ASP A 59 -0.60 -7.64 -18.60
CA ASP A 59 -2.00 -7.76 -18.18
C ASP A 59 -2.24 -8.90 -17.17
N GLN A 60 -1.35 -9.88 -17.15
CA GLN A 60 -1.47 -11.08 -16.32
C GLN A 60 -0.16 -11.39 -15.62
N ILE A 61 -0.25 -11.73 -14.34
CA ILE A 61 0.89 -12.09 -13.49
C ILE A 61 0.71 -13.48 -12.91
N THR A 62 1.81 -14.16 -12.57
CA THR A 62 1.77 -15.46 -11.92
C THR A 62 2.31 -15.41 -10.50
N GLN A 63 1.81 -16.30 -9.63
CA GLN A 63 2.39 -16.49 -8.30
C GLN A 63 3.89 -16.79 -8.40
N ALA A 64 4.31 -17.61 -9.37
CA ALA A 64 5.70 -18.00 -9.56
C ALA A 64 6.62 -16.78 -9.82
N GLN A 65 6.19 -15.84 -10.68
CA GLN A 65 6.95 -14.61 -10.95
C GLN A 65 7.16 -13.78 -9.68
N ILE A 66 6.12 -13.66 -8.84
CA ILE A 66 6.21 -12.92 -7.58
C ILE A 66 7.12 -13.65 -6.58
N VAL A 67 6.96 -14.97 -6.44
CA VAL A 67 7.79 -15.81 -5.55
C VAL A 67 9.27 -15.70 -5.88
N ILE A 68 9.66 -15.76 -7.16
CA ILE A 68 11.05 -15.61 -7.60
C ILE A 68 11.63 -14.28 -7.07
N ARG A 69 10.94 -13.16 -7.29
CA ARG A 69 11.39 -11.84 -6.84
C ARG A 69 11.44 -11.69 -5.31
N LEU A 70 10.53 -12.36 -4.59
CA LEU A 70 10.56 -12.36 -3.13
C LEU A 70 11.67 -13.25 -2.57
N LYS A 71 12.00 -14.36 -3.23
CA LYS A 71 13.15 -15.21 -2.86
C LYS A 71 14.48 -14.46 -3.01
N GLU A 72 14.64 -13.63 -4.02
CA GLU A 72 15.80 -12.74 -4.16
C GLU A 72 15.97 -11.81 -2.96
N GLN A 73 14.88 -11.33 -2.38
CA GLN A 73 14.87 -10.40 -1.24
C GLN A 73 14.99 -11.11 0.11
N TYR A 74 14.32 -12.24 0.30
CA TYR A 74 14.14 -12.91 1.59
C TYR A 74 14.89 -14.24 1.71
N GLY A 75 15.59 -14.67 0.66
CA GLY A 75 16.21 -15.98 0.56
C GLY A 75 15.24 -17.08 0.13
N ASP A 76 15.80 -18.23 -0.25
CA ASP A 76 15.01 -19.39 -0.74
C ASP A 76 14.46 -20.19 0.45
N ARG A 77 13.26 -19.79 0.90
CA ARG A 77 12.53 -20.48 1.98
C ARG A 77 11.19 -20.97 1.46
N GLU A 78 10.80 -22.19 1.80
CA GLU A 78 9.51 -22.76 1.40
C GLU A 78 8.30 -21.92 1.83
N THR A 79 8.40 -21.27 3.00
CA THR A 79 7.36 -20.39 3.54
C THR A 79 7.04 -19.20 2.62
N ILE A 80 8.00 -18.75 1.79
CA ILE A 80 7.78 -17.64 0.85
C ILE A 80 6.64 -17.98 -0.13
N SER A 81 6.70 -19.14 -0.76
CA SER A 81 5.66 -19.55 -1.73
C SER A 81 4.28 -19.63 -1.08
N ARG A 82 4.19 -20.23 0.12
CA ARG A 82 2.93 -20.36 0.86
C ARG A 82 2.37 -19.00 1.27
N ASN A 83 3.19 -18.13 1.85
CA ASN A 83 2.75 -16.81 2.32
C ASN A 83 2.38 -15.89 1.14
N THR A 84 3.09 -15.98 0.02
CA THR A 84 2.73 -15.27 -1.22
C THR A 84 1.35 -15.68 -1.69
N ARG A 85 1.05 -16.98 -1.69
CA ARG A 85 -0.29 -17.49 -2.05
C ARG A 85 -1.37 -16.93 -1.14
N TYR A 86 -1.14 -16.87 0.17
CA TYR A 86 -2.12 -16.31 1.11
C TYR A 86 -2.39 -14.83 0.84
N ALA A 87 -1.34 -14.03 0.62
CA ALA A 87 -1.50 -12.62 0.28
C ALA A 87 -2.28 -12.43 -1.03
N LEU A 88 -1.91 -13.16 -2.10
CA LEU A 88 -2.60 -13.08 -3.39
C LEU A 88 -4.06 -13.51 -3.30
N ARG A 89 -4.38 -14.57 -2.55
CA ARG A 89 -5.77 -15.00 -2.31
C ARG A 89 -6.58 -13.95 -1.56
N SER A 90 -5.98 -13.24 -0.62
CA SER A 90 -6.65 -12.11 0.04
C SER A 90 -6.88 -10.95 -0.93
N PHE A 91 -5.91 -10.64 -1.81
CA PHE A 91 -6.08 -9.63 -2.84
C PHE A 91 -7.21 -9.96 -3.80
N VAL A 92 -7.39 -11.25 -4.14
CA VAL A 92 -8.55 -11.71 -4.92
C VAL A 92 -9.84 -11.56 -4.12
N ALA A 93 -9.86 -11.96 -2.85
CA ALA A 93 -11.03 -11.82 -1.99
C ALA A 93 -11.47 -10.36 -1.80
N TRP A 94 -10.54 -9.40 -1.87
CA TRP A 94 -10.83 -7.97 -1.80
C TRP A 94 -11.16 -7.35 -3.17
N GLY A 95 -11.18 -8.14 -4.24
CA GLY A 95 -11.50 -7.69 -5.59
C GLY A 95 -10.38 -6.92 -6.30
N VAL A 96 -9.22 -6.75 -5.66
CA VAL A 96 -8.09 -6.00 -6.27
C VAL A 96 -7.29 -6.83 -7.28
N LEU A 97 -7.41 -8.14 -7.20
CA LEU A 97 -6.98 -9.08 -8.24
C LEU A 97 -8.16 -9.98 -8.64
N LYS A 98 -8.09 -10.53 -9.83
CA LYS A 98 -9.02 -11.57 -10.33
C LYS A 98 -8.22 -12.79 -10.76
N ASP A 99 -8.76 -13.98 -10.48
CA ASP A 99 -8.19 -15.22 -11.04
C ASP A 99 -8.30 -15.17 -12.56
N SER A 100 -7.27 -15.63 -13.26
CA SER A 100 -7.33 -15.86 -14.70
C SER A 100 -7.69 -17.32 -15.01
N ASP A 101 -7.88 -17.63 -16.29
CA ASP A 101 -8.17 -19.00 -16.75
C ASP A 101 -7.04 -20.00 -16.45
N VAL A 102 -5.83 -19.48 -16.22
CA VAL A 102 -4.65 -20.29 -15.88
C VAL A 102 -4.45 -20.32 -14.38
N LYS A 103 -4.44 -21.53 -13.80
CA LYS A 103 -4.24 -21.71 -12.35
C LYS A 103 -2.95 -21.05 -11.86
N GLY A 104 -3.07 -20.27 -10.80
CA GLY A 104 -1.94 -19.55 -10.20
C GLY A 104 -1.55 -18.27 -10.95
N SER A 105 -2.39 -17.85 -11.88
CA SER A 105 -2.27 -16.60 -12.61
C SER A 105 -3.39 -15.64 -12.24
N TYR A 106 -3.09 -14.34 -12.24
CA TYR A 106 -3.97 -13.28 -11.78
C TYR A 106 -3.94 -12.11 -12.74
N GLN A 107 -5.06 -11.44 -12.86
CA GLN A 107 -5.24 -10.19 -13.60
C GLN A 107 -5.58 -9.06 -12.63
N LYS A 108 -5.40 -7.80 -13.07
CA LYS A 108 -5.84 -6.65 -12.31
C LYS A 108 -7.35 -6.72 -12.08
N GLY A 109 -7.75 -6.54 -10.85
CA GLY A 109 -9.16 -6.48 -10.46
C GLY A 109 -9.74 -5.09 -10.61
N ASP A 110 -10.66 -4.74 -9.72
CA ASP A 110 -11.29 -3.44 -9.71
C ASP A 110 -10.29 -2.35 -9.28
N VAL A 111 -10.37 -1.19 -9.94
CA VAL A 111 -9.57 -0.02 -9.60
C VAL A 111 -10.41 0.89 -8.72
N HIS A 112 -9.88 1.27 -7.57
CA HIS A 112 -10.55 2.14 -6.63
C HIS A 112 -9.96 3.54 -6.71
N THR A 113 -10.77 4.51 -7.14
CA THR A 113 -10.33 5.92 -7.16
C THR A 113 -10.48 6.52 -5.77
N ILE A 114 -9.41 7.10 -5.24
CA ILE A 114 -9.40 7.82 -3.97
C ILE A 114 -9.40 9.32 -4.26
N THR A 115 -10.47 10.00 -3.86
CA THR A 115 -10.66 11.45 -4.03
C THR A 115 -10.60 12.21 -2.70
N ASP A 116 -10.65 11.50 -1.59
CA ASP A 116 -10.54 12.07 -0.24
C ASP A 116 -9.07 12.17 0.16
N ILE A 117 -8.63 13.38 0.49
CA ILE A 117 -7.23 13.67 0.86
C ILE A 117 -6.83 12.98 2.17
N ASP A 118 -7.75 12.82 3.11
CA ASP A 118 -7.46 12.16 4.39
C ASP A 118 -7.17 10.67 4.17
N LEU A 119 -7.88 10.02 3.23
CA LEU A 119 -7.59 8.64 2.80
C LEU A 119 -6.26 8.54 2.06
N VAL A 120 -5.94 9.53 1.21
CA VAL A 120 -4.67 9.57 0.48
C VAL A 120 -3.49 9.71 1.44
N LEU A 121 -3.56 10.64 2.39
CA LEU A 121 -2.51 10.81 3.39
C LEU A 121 -2.34 9.59 4.28
N ASN A 122 -3.44 8.93 4.63
CA ASN A 122 -3.39 7.68 5.40
C ASN A 122 -2.66 6.55 4.63
N ILE A 123 -2.96 6.36 3.34
CA ILE A 123 -2.30 5.30 2.55
C ILE A 123 -0.84 5.64 2.25
N PHE A 124 -0.49 6.93 2.13
CA PHE A 124 0.90 7.37 1.99
C PHE A 124 1.69 7.11 3.28
N GLU A 125 1.13 7.44 4.43
CA GLU A 125 1.74 7.15 5.73
C GLU A 125 1.98 5.65 5.91
N ALA A 126 1.01 4.81 5.53
CA ALA A 126 1.17 3.37 5.54
C ALA A 126 2.35 2.89 4.67
N ALA A 127 2.50 3.47 3.47
CA ALA A 127 3.62 3.15 2.59
C ALA A 127 4.97 3.60 3.19
N LEU A 128 5.01 4.75 3.87
CA LEU A 128 6.21 5.23 4.55
C LEU A 128 6.61 4.32 5.72
N HIS A 129 5.66 3.85 6.53
CA HIS A 129 5.91 2.88 7.58
C HIS A 129 6.46 1.54 7.05
N ALA A 130 6.08 1.16 5.84
CA ALA A 130 6.56 -0.05 5.19
C ALA A 130 7.96 0.11 4.55
N THR A 131 8.51 1.32 4.51
CA THR A 131 9.85 1.60 3.97
C THR A 131 10.88 1.72 5.09
N ASN A 132 12.13 1.34 4.79
CA ASN A 132 13.22 1.41 5.78
C ASN A 132 13.62 2.84 6.14
N THR A 133 13.29 3.82 5.29
CA THR A 133 13.73 5.22 5.47
C THR A 133 12.65 6.10 6.08
N GLY A 134 11.39 5.65 6.10
CA GLY A 134 10.24 6.45 6.54
C GLY A 134 10.01 7.72 5.72
N LYS A 135 10.59 7.81 4.52
CA LYS A 135 10.48 8.97 3.64
C LYS A 135 10.51 8.59 2.17
N LEU A 136 9.72 9.28 1.36
CA LEU A 136 9.68 9.10 -0.10
C LEU A 136 9.30 10.43 -0.78
N PRO A 137 9.78 10.66 -2.01
CA PRO A 137 9.26 11.71 -2.87
C PRO A 137 7.75 11.53 -3.08
N LEU A 138 7.00 12.64 -2.98
CA LEU A 138 5.55 12.64 -3.13
C LEU A 138 5.10 12.03 -4.46
N LYS A 139 5.83 12.34 -5.53
CA LYS A 139 5.59 11.79 -6.86
C LYS A 139 5.75 10.26 -6.93
N LEU A 140 6.70 9.71 -6.17
CA LEU A 140 6.85 8.25 -6.07
C LEU A 140 5.74 7.62 -5.24
N LEU A 141 5.21 8.30 -4.21
CA LEU A 141 4.06 7.83 -3.44
C LEU A 141 2.81 7.78 -4.31
N MET A 142 2.54 8.82 -5.10
CA MET A 142 1.40 8.87 -6.03
C MET A 142 1.35 7.69 -7.01
N ASN A 143 2.50 7.15 -7.38
CA ASN A 143 2.64 6.06 -8.35
C ASN A 143 3.28 4.81 -7.74
N HIS A 144 3.21 4.66 -6.42
CA HIS A 144 3.92 3.57 -5.74
C HIS A 144 3.33 2.20 -6.13
N PRO A 145 4.14 1.24 -6.60
CA PRO A 145 3.64 -0.05 -7.07
C PRO A 145 2.83 -0.84 -6.04
N ALA A 146 3.13 -0.70 -4.74
CA ALA A 146 2.35 -1.35 -3.69
C ALA A 146 0.93 -0.77 -3.54
N LEU A 147 0.64 0.36 -4.17
CA LEU A 147 -0.66 1.03 -4.18
C LEU A 147 -1.43 0.78 -5.49
N PHE A 148 -1.04 -0.23 -6.25
CA PHE A 148 -1.58 -0.57 -7.57
C PHE A 148 -3.11 -0.70 -7.66
N PRO A 149 -3.86 -1.07 -6.60
CA PRO A 149 -5.31 -1.12 -6.66
C PRO A 149 -5.96 0.25 -6.70
N PHE A 150 -5.22 1.32 -6.40
CA PHE A 150 -5.76 2.65 -6.21
C PHE A 150 -5.34 3.61 -7.32
N ASN A 151 -6.32 4.35 -7.81
CA ASN A 151 -6.09 5.53 -8.62
C ASN A 151 -6.21 6.75 -7.72
N ILE A 152 -5.09 7.38 -7.42
CA ILE A 152 -5.01 8.49 -6.47
C ILE A 152 -5.21 9.79 -7.21
N SER A 153 -6.24 10.57 -6.81
CA SER A 153 -6.49 11.90 -7.35
C SER A 153 -5.32 12.85 -7.05
N SER A 154 -5.05 13.77 -7.95
CA SER A 154 -4.04 14.79 -7.76
C SER A 154 -4.52 15.85 -6.78
N PHE A 155 -3.65 16.22 -5.85
CA PHE A 155 -3.85 17.33 -4.91
C PHE A 155 -2.71 18.32 -5.05
N SER A 156 -3.01 19.60 -4.85
CA SER A 156 -1.98 20.61 -4.76
C SER A 156 -1.16 20.44 -3.47
N VAL A 157 0.06 20.89 -3.48
CA VAL A 157 0.93 20.86 -2.29
C VAL A 157 0.30 21.63 -1.12
N GLY A 158 -0.42 22.73 -1.41
CA GLY A 158 -1.14 23.50 -0.40
C GLY A 158 -2.26 22.70 0.29
N GLU A 159 -3.04 21.92 -0.46
CA GLU A 159 -4.07 21.02 0.10
C GLU A 159 -3.45 19.94 0.98
N ILE A 160 -2.34 19.35 0.54
CA ILE A 160 -1.61 18.37 1.31
C ILE A 160 -1.13 18.96 2.64
N ILE A 161 -0.48 20.11 2.61
CA ILE A 161 0.03 20.79 3.82
C ILE A 161 -1.11 21.13 4.78
N ALA A 162 -2.25 21.60 4.27
CA ALA A 162 -3.39 21.99 5.09
C ALA A 162 -4.03 20.81 5.85
N LYS A 163 -3.86 19.57 5.35
CA LYS A 163 -4.44 18.34 5.90
C LYS A 163 -3.40 17.38 6.49
N LEU A 164 -2.14 17.79 6.51
CA LEU A 164 -1.05 16.93 6.95
C LEU A 164 -1.23 16.52 8.42
N PRO A 165 -1.29 15.23 8.76
CA PRO A 165 -1.37 14.79 10.15
C PRO A 165 -0.08 15.09 10.90
N GLU A 166 -0.15 15.19 12.23
CA GLU A 166 1.01 15.51 13.08
C GLU A 166 2.18 14.53 12.92
N SER A 167 1.89 13.28 12.57
CA SER A 167 2.87 12.22 12.30
C SER A 167 3.68 12.40 11.03
N LEU A 168 3.24 13.27 10.12
CA LEU A 168 3.88 13.51 8.83
C LEU A 168 4.48 14.91 8.74
N SER A 169 5.52 15.03 7.93
CA SER A 169 6.06 16.32 7.50
C SER A 169 6.36 16.29 6.00
N LEU A 170 6.21 17.45 5.36
CA LEU A 170 6.52 17.64 3.95
C LEU A 170 7.69 18.60 3.83
N GLN A 171 8.79 18.12 3.26
CA GLN A 171 9.95 18.95 2.93
C GLN A 171 9.85 19.36 1.47
N GLN A 172 9.73 20.67 1.25
CA GLN A 172 9.63 21.26 -0.09
C GLN A 172 11.01 21.61 -0.64
N PHE A 173 11.20 21.37 -1.93
CA PHE A 173 12.42 21.71 -2.66
C PHE A 173 12.07 22.54 -3.91
N SER A 174 12.78 23.61 -4.11
CA SER A 174 12.55 24.52 -5.26
C SER A 174 12.89 23.88 -6.63
N SER A 175 13.67 22.82 -6.67
CA SER A 175 14.18 22.20 -7.91
C SER A 175 14.07 20.69 -7.95
N ALA A 176 13.47 20.08 -6.94
CA ALA A 176 13.31 18.63 -6.82
C ALA A 176 11.89 18.27 -6.37
N ASP A 177 11.56 16.97 -6.39
CA ASP A 177 10.29 16.49 -5.88
C ASP A 177 10.19 16.70 -4.36
N ASP A 178 9.04 17.17 -3.88
CA ASP A 178 8.76 17.30 -2.45
C ASP A 178 8.82 15.93 -1.77
N ILE A 179 9.40 15.89 -0.57
CA ILE A 179 9.58 14.65 0.18
C ILE A 179 8.60 14.61 1.35
N LEU A 180 7.73 13.60 1.35
CA LEU A 180 6.89 13.27 2.49
C LEU A 180 7.65 12.31 3.41
N MET A 181 7.60 12.57 4.73
CA MET A 181 8.33 11.78 5.72
C MET A 181 7.55 11.63 7.03
N LEU A 182 7.79 10.50 7.69
CA LEU A 182 7.38 10.29 9.08
C LEU A 182 8.15 11.24 9.98
N LYS A 183 7.46 11.85 10.95
CA LYS A 183 8.14 12.53 12.06
C LYS A 183 8.58 11.47 13.07
N GLY A 184 9.82 11.59 13.53
CA GLY A 184 10.37 10.75 14.58
C GLY A 184 9.83 11.08 15.97
#